data_8219e7481c05670a20523d2c7ee46080
#
_entry.id   8219e7481c05670a20523d2c7ee46080
#
_cell.length_a   1.000
_cell.length_b   1.000
_cell.length_c   1.000
_cell.angle_alpha   90.00
_cell.angle_beta   90.00
_cell.angle_gamma   90.00
#
_symmetry.space_group_name_H-M   'P 1'
#
loop_
_entity.id
_entity.type
_entity.pdbx_description
1 polymer ?
#
loop_
_entity_poly.entity_id
_entity_poly.type
_entity_poly.pdbx_seq_one_letter_code
_entity_poly.pdbx_strand_id
1 'polypeptide(L)'
;IFFRENFVEVITVVNNPRGRDYGGIANMHEFINVYSKSPNYIMYRLEDPNKEFPFEDKLGGFEIRELRNRNIAFNVKNRPNLFYPFYVNSKNQDKNGFYEIALEKKSGWVEVLPAKSQGVQTVWRWGKEKAKSELNMNICGKKMQNGGWQIVEKYREKSRLARSVWWDKEVNSERGTLHLKELFKGKVFDNPKPEETLQRILNIATKEGDIVLDFFAGYGTTATTAMKMRRQFIVCEQMDYVKGVTFERLKKVIGKKTTKGKLFESNVDFDEGGISKTVNWKGGGDFVYCELKELNEEFIQKINKVKDAKEILKIWEEMKAHAFLSYRVDTKLFDENIEEFKKLSLEEQKKLLVRPE
;
A
#
# COMPACT_ATOMS: atom_id res chain seq x y z
N ILE A 1 -6.41 10.55 -13.23
CA ILE A 1 -6.15 10.12 -11.83
C ILE A 1 -5.13 11.07 -11.18
N PHE A 2 -4.05 11.42 -11.85
CA PHE A 2 -2.95 12.23 -11.29
C PHE A 2 -3.21 13.75 -11.29
N PHE A 3 -4.45 14.17 -11.10
CA PHE A 3 -4.80 15.57 -10.90
C PHE A 3 -4.55 16.00 -9.47
N ARG A 4 -4.35 17.31 -9.26
CA ARG A 4 -4.01 17.88 -7.95
C ARG A 4 -5.07 17.58 -6.87
N GLU A 5 -6.33 17.57 -7.22
CA GLU A 5 -7.47 17.26 -6.36
C GLU A 5 -7.51 15.79 -5.91
N ASN A 6 -6.82 14.91 -6.62
CA ASN A 6 -6.72 13.47 -6.31
C ASN A 6 -5.48 13.14 -5.46
N PHE A 7 -4.62 14.12 -5.24
CA PHE A 7 -3.41 13.93 -4.45
C PHE A 7 -3.75 13.69 -2.99
N VAL A 8 -3.18 12.64 -2.40
CA VAL A 8 -3.36 12.27 -0.99
C VAL A 8 -2.13 12.60 -0.16
N GLU A 9 -0.95 12.09 -0.54
CA GLU A 9 0.26 12.27 0.25
C GLU A 9 1.51 11.88 -0.56
N VAL A 10 2.68 12.36 -0.11
CA VAL A 10 3.99 11.87 -0.52
C VAL A 10 4.62 11.07 0.61
N ILE A 11 5.00 9.84 0.31
CA ILE A 11 5.76 9.01 1.26
C ILE A 11 7.23 9.02 0.82
N THR A 12 8.12 9.47 1.69
CA THR A 12 9.56 9.40 1.49
C THR A 12 10.08 8.05 1.99
N VAL A 13 10.74 7.29 1.13
CA VAL A 13 11.34 6.00 1.47
C VAL A 13 12.86 6.11 1.45
N VAL A 14 13.49 6.03 2.61
CA VAL A 14 14.94 5.99 2.73
C VAL A 14 15.42 4.58 2.40
N ASN A 15 15.64 4.33 1.12
CA ASN A 15 15.94 3.00 0.57
C ASN A 15 17.44 2.69 0.50
N ASN A 16 18.29 3.71 0.66
CA ASN A 16 19.74 3.57 0.71
C ASN A 16 20.35 4.54 1.74
N PRO A 17 20.35 4.20 3.04
CA PRO A 17 20.81 5.11 4.09
C PRO A 17 22.30 5.48 4.03
N ARG A 18 23.11 4.74 3.24
CA ARG A 18 24.52 5.09 3.00
C ARG A 18 24.69 6.17 1.94
N GLY A 19 23.64 6.42 1.14
CA GLY A 19 23.68 7.33 0.01
C GLY A 19 24.43 6.77 -1.19
N ARG A 20 24.23 7.40 -2.35
CA ARG A 20 25.04 7.22 -3.55
C ARG A 20 25.67 8.58 -3.85
N ASP A 21 26.98 8.65 -3.73
CA ASP A 21 27.76 9.85 -3.99
C ASP A 21 28.23 9.86 -5.44
N TYR A 22 27.48 10.58 -6.28
CA TYR A 22 27.85 10.85 -7.67
C TYR A 22 28.15 12.34 -7.93
N GLY A 23 28.45 13.09 -6.86
CA GLY A 23 28.80 14.51 -6.91
C GLY A 23 27.80 15.41 -6.19
N GLY A 24 28.25 16.11 -5.17
CA GLY A 24 27.51 17.09 -4.40
C GLY A 24 26.70 16.52 -3.26
N ILE A 25 25.45 16.12 -3.45
CA ILE A 25 24.56 15.61 -2.40
C ILE A 25 24.25 14.13 -2.65
N ALA A 26 24.52 13.30 -1.63
CA ALA A 26 24.21 11.87 -1.69
C ALA A 26 22.70 11.61 -1.66
N ASN A 27 22.17 10.93 -2.68
CA ASN A 27 20.78 10.55 -2.73
C ASN A 27 20.51 9.29 -1.92
N MET A 28 19.65 9.40 -0.91
CA MET A 28 19.36 8.33 0.06
C MET A 28 17.92 7.79 -0.03
N HIS A 29 17.06 8.42 -0.79
CA HIS A 29 15.63 8.15 -0.74
C HIS A 29 14.96 8.22 -2.12
N GLU A 30 13.76 7.71 -2.17
CA GLU A 30 12.82 7.84 -3.28
C GLU A 30 11.44 8.23 -2.74
N PHE A 31 10.53 8.58 -3.62
CA PHE A 31 9.19 9.03 -3.27
C PHE A 31 8.13 8.06 -3.78
N ILE A 32 7.09 7.85 -2.96
CA ILE A 32 5.85 7.22 -3.37
C ILE A 32 4.76 8.30 -3.34
N ASN A 33 4.28 8.70 -4.50
CA ASN A 33 3.18 9.64 -4.62
C ASN A 33 1.86 8.87 -4.55
N VAL A 34 1.01 9.24 -3.60
CA VAL A 34 -0.27 8.58 -3.36
C VAL A 34 -1.39 9.44 -3.91
N TYR A 35 -2.21 8.85 -4.77
CA TYR A 35 -3.40 9.48 -5.35
C TYR A 35 -4.62 8.59 -5.13
N SER A 36 -5.79 9.19 -4.98
CA SER A 36 -7.06 8.49 -4.95
C SER A 36 -7.88 8.78 -6.20
N LYS A 37 -8.75 7.86 -6.61
CA LYS A 37 -9.67 8.10 -7.72
C LYS A 37 -10.80 9.06 -7.32
N SER A 38 -11.14 9.11 -6.04
CA SER A 38 -12.20 9.94 -5.49
C SER A 38 -11.89 10.35 -4.05
N PRO A 39 -12.57 11.34 -3.47
CA PRO A 39 -12.41 11.70 -2.05
C PRO A 39 -12.77 10.58 -1.06
N ASN A 40 -13.57 9.60 -1.49
CA ASN A 40 -14.02 8.49 -0.66
C ASN A 40 -13.06 7.30 -0.71
N TYR A 41 -11.78 7.54 -0.44
CA TYR A 41 -10.79 6.48 -0.33
C TYR A 41 -10.60 6.02 1.12
N ILE A 42 -10.10 4.81 1.28
CA ILE A 42 -9.80 4.24 2.59
C ILE A 42 -8.30 3.94 2.67
N MET A 43 -7.65 4.46 3.72
CA MET A 43 -6.28 4.08 4.08
C MET A 43 -6.34 3.21 5.33
N TYR A 44 -5.88 1.98 5.22
CA TYR A 44 -5.88 1.03 6.34
C TYR A 44 -4.71 1.30 7.29
N ARG A 45 -4.90 0.93 8.54
CA ARG A 45 -3.86 1.03 9.55
C ARG A 45 -2.90 -0.15 9.43
N LEU A 46 -1.63 0.11 9.72
CA LEU A 46 -0.61 -0.94 9.75
C LEU A 46 -0.69 -1.67 11.09
N GLU A 47 -0.84 -2.97 11.05
CA GLU A 47 -0.70 -3.83 12.22
C GLU A 47 0.74 -3.81 12.74
N ASP A 48 0.88 -3.80 14.05
CA ASP A 48 2.15 -3.96 14.74
C ASP A 48 2.07 -5.20 15.65
N PRO A 49 2.34 -6.39 15.09
CA PRO A 49 2.21 -7.65 15.83
C PRO A 49 3.18 -7.74 17.02
N ASN A 50 4.28 -7.01 16.97
CA ASN A 50 5.29 -6.99 18.01
C ASN A 50 5.05 -5.88 19.06
N LYS A 51 3.94 -5.15 18.97
CA LYS A 51 3.62 -4.13 19.95
C LYS A 51 3.32 -4.79 21.29
N GLU A 52 4.23 -4.58 22.23
CA GLU A 52 4.04 -4.95 23.63
C GLU A 52 3.32 -3.84 24.37
N PHE A 53 2.46 -4.21 25.29
CA PHE A 53 1.77 -3.27 26.16
C PHE A 53 2.36 -3.32 27.56
N PRO A 54 2.63 -2.16 28.18
CA PRO A 54 3.20 -2.10 29.53
C PRO A 54 2.23 -2.55 30.63
N PHE A 55 0.94 -2.63 30.33
CA PHE A 55 -0.10 -3.03 31.29
C PHE A 55 -1.04 -4.07 30.66
N GLU A 56 -1.64 -4.88 31.53
CA GLU A 56 -2.63 -5.87 31.15
C GLU A 56 -3.77 -5.95 32.17
N ASP A 57 -5.01 -6.11 31.70
CA ASP A 57 -6.18 -6.40 32.52
C ASP A 57 -7.06 -7.49 31.85
N LYS A 58 -8.28 -7.68 32.32
CA LYS A 58 -9.22 -8.72 31.81
C LYS A 58 -9.56 -8.53 30.31
N LEU A 59 -9.40 -7.34 29.77
CA LEU A 59 -9.67 -7.02 28.36
C LEU A 59 -8.41 -7.11 27.48
N GLY A 60 -7.26 -7.50 28.06
CA GLY A 60 -5.99 -7.66 27.38
C GLY A 60 -5.01 -6.51 27.65
N GLY A 61 -3.94 -6.48 26.86
CA GLY A 61 -2.87 -5.49 26.98
C GLY A 61 -3.30 -4.05 26.64
N PHE A 62 -2.69 -3.07 27.28
CA PHE A 62 -2.92 -1.65 27.00
C PHE A 62 -1.73 -0.76 27.37
N GLU A 63 -1.67 0.40 26.74
CA GLU A 63 -0.87 1.55 27.16
C GLU A 63 -1.80 2.65 27.69
N ILE A 64 -1.25 3.60 28.43
CA ILE A 64 -2.05 4.72 28.94
C ILE A 64 -1.84 5.98 28.10
N ARG A 65 -2.93 6.70 27.88
CA ARG A 65 -2.95 8.03 27.25
C ARG A 65 -3.72 8.98 28.13
N GLU A 66 -3.21 10.18 28.33
CA GLU A 66 -3.96 11.20 29.08
C GLU A 66 -5.30 11.47 28.38
N LEU A 67 -6.42 11.47 29.11
CA LEU A 67 -7.74 11.77 28.56
C LEU A 67 -7.91 13.25 28.23
N ARG A 68 -7.13 14.12 28.85
CA ARG A 68 -7.12 15.56 28.60
C ARG A 68 -6.61 15.86 27.19
N ASN A 69 -7.24 16.78 26.50
CA ASN A 69 -6.70 17.36 25.27
C ASN A 69 -5.64 18.41 25.63
N ARG A 70 -4.39 18.17 25.25
CA ARG A 70 -3.28 19.10 25.53
C ARG A 70 -3.22 20.29 24.58
N ASN A 71 -3.88 20.19 23.42
CA ASN A 71 -3.91 21.28 22.46
C ASN A 71 -4.81 22.40 22.95
N ILE A 72 -4.25 23.58 23.18
CA ILE A 72 -4.93 24.79 23.67
C ILE A 72 -6.00 25.33 22.71
N ALA A 73 -5.95 24.94 21.43
CA ALA A 73 -7.00 25.25 20.47
C ALA A 73 -8.36 24.63 20.86
N PHE A 74 -8.35 23.53 21.66
CA PHE A 74 -9.54 22.89 22.21
C PHE A 74 -9.67 23.22 23.70
N ASN A 75 -10.49 24.19 24.02
CA ASN A 75 -10.58 24.76 25.37
C ASN A 75 -12.05 24.94 25.81
N VAL A 76 -12.24 25.31 27.07
CA VAL A 76 -13.57 25.45 27.65
C VAL A 76 -14.46 26.48 26.93
N LYS A 77 -13.90 27.48 26.24
CA LYS A 77 -14.68 28.52 25.54
C LYS A 77 -15.33 27.95 24.27
N ASN A 78 -14.64 27.10 23.54
CA ASN A 78 -15.14 26.54 22.28
C ASN A 78 -15.63 25.10 22.38
N ARG A 79 -15.37 24.39 23.51
CA ARG A 79 -15.82 23.02 23.77
C ARG A 79 -16.35 22.86 25.22
N PRO A 80 -17.32 23.66 25.67
CA PRO A 80 -17.78 23.65 27.08
C PRO A 80 -18.33 22.29 27.51
N ASN A 81 -18.97 21.52 26.62
CA ASN A 81 -19.52 20.20 26.92
C ASN A 81 -18.46 19.13 27.18
N LEU A 82 -17.17 19.41 26.91
CA LEU A 82 -16.06 18.53 27.21
C LEU A 82 -15.33 18.92 28.52
N PHE A 83 -15.87 19.91 29.25
CA PHE A 83 -15.38 20.34 30.56
C PHE A 83 -16.35 19.91 31.64
N TYR A 84 -16.02 18.80 32.32
CA TYR A 84 -16.82 18.23 33.39
C TYR A 84 -15.89 17.48 34.37
N PRO A 85 -16.30 17.31 35.66
CA PRO A 85 -15.47 16.61 36.63
C PRO A 85 -15.54 15.10 36.52
N PHE A 86 -14.45 14.45 36.82
CA PHE A 86 -14.40 13.07 37.28
C PHE A 86 -14.09 13.06 38.79
N TYR A 87 -14.55 12.03 39.47
CA TYR A 87 -14.27 11.78 40.88
C TYR A 87 -13.46 10.50 41.00
N VAL A 88 -12.30 10.55 41.69
CA VAL A 88 -11.35 9.43 41.83
C VAL A 88 -11.45 8.86 43.25
N ASN A 89 -11.63 7.55 43.34
CA ASN A 89 -11.55 6.82 44.60
C ASN A 89 -10.08 6.60 45.01
N SER A 90 -9.50 7.48 45.79
CA SER A 90 -8.09 7.40 46.19
C SER A 90 -7.74 6.18 47.07
N LYS A 91 -8.74 5.43 47.54
CA LYS A 91 -8.56 4.24 48.40
C LYS A 91 -8.63 2.92 47.65
N ASN A 92 -9.11 2.92 46.40
CA ASN A 92 -9.30 1.71 45.58
C ASN A 92 -8.36 1.72 44.39
N GLN A 93 -7.21 1.07 44.51
CA GLN A 93 -6.18 0.93 43.50
C GLN A 93 -6.18 -0.49 42.94
N ASP A 94 -6.12 -0.64 41.63
CA ASP A 94 -5.98 -1.95 40.99
C ASP A 94 -4.50 -2.43 41.02
N LYS A 95 -4.28 -3.66 40.54
CA LYS A 95 -2.94 -4.29 40.49
C LYS A 95 -1.93 -3.53 39.61
N ASN A 96 -2.40 -2.71 38.65
CA ASN A 96 -1.58 -1.90 37.77
C ASN A 96 -1.32 -0.47 38.31
N GLY A 97 -1.85 -0.13 39.50
CA GLY A 97 -1.68 1.19 40.08
C GLY A 97 -2.70 2.22 39.62
N PHE A 98 -3.80 1.81 39.02
CA PHE A 98 -4.89 2.69 38.56
C PHE A 98 -6.05 2.70 39.57
N TYR A 99 -6.84 3.76 39.54
CA TYR A 99 -7.87 4.03 40.53
C TYR A 99 -9.25 4.09 39.86
N GLU A 100 -10.24 3.64 40.62
CA GLU A 100 -11.64 3.72 40.25
C GLU A 100 -12.09 5.17 40.07
N ILE A 101 -12.94 5.45 39.10
CA ILE A 101 -13.48 6.78 38.81
C ILE A 101 -15.02 6.74 38.65
N ALA A 102 -15.64 7.90 38.88
CA ALA A 102 -17.06 8.13 38.67
C ALA A 102 -17.29 9.50 38.01
N LEU A 103 -18.46 9.70 37.38
CA LEU A 103 -18.93 11.01 36.89
C LEU A 103 -19.81 11.72 37.89
N GLU A 104 -20.24 11.04 38.95
CA GLU A 104 -21.07 11.57 40.00
C GLU A 104 -20.22 11.80 41.25
N LYS A 105 -20.50 12.89 41.97
CA LYS A 105 -19.83 13.23 43.22
C LYS A 105 -20.10 12.14 44.26
N LYS A 106 -19.04 11.60 44.83
CA LYS A 106 -19.09 10.63 45.93
C LYS A 106 -18.31 11.17 47.14
N SER A 107 -18.83 10.92 48.35
CA SER A 107 -18.17 11.35 49.57
C SER A 107 -16.78 10.74 49.69
N GLY A 108 -15.76 11.57 49.98
CA GLY A 108 -14.36 11.14 50.14
C GLY A 108 -13.60 10.87 48.82
N TRP A 109 -14.24 11.09 47.66
CA TRP A 109 -13.56 10.98 46.39
C TRP A 109 -12.96 12.34 45.97
N VAL A 110 -11.84 12.28 45.22
CA VAL A 110 -11.13 13.48 44.76
C VAL A 110 -11.67 13.95 43.42
N GLU A 111 -12.10 15.22 43.37
CA GLU A 111 -12.53 15.84 42.12
C GLU A 111 -11.34 16.13 41.20
N VAL A 112 -11.46 15.76 39.94
CA VAL A 112 -10.42 15.94 38.91
C VAL A 112 -11.03 16.61 37.70
N LEU A 113 -10.58 17.80 37.37
CA LEU A 113 -10.90 18.55 36.14
C LEU A 113 -9.75 18.51 35.14
N PRO A 114 -9.98 18.81 33.85
CA PRO A 114 -8.90 18.94 32.89
C PRO A 114 -7.92 20.02 33.36
N ALA A 115 -6.64 19.70 33.43
CA ALA A 115 -5.63 20.67 33.87
C ALA A 115 -5.44 21.77 32.80
N LYS A 116 -4.98 22.94 33.21
CA LYS A 116 -4.58 24.02 32.32
C LYS A 116 -3.33 23.66 31.53
N SER A 117 -3.21 24.19 30.32
CA SER A 117 -2.02 24.12 29.49
C SER A 117 -1.69 25.53 29.00
N GLN A 118 -0.48 26.01 29.24
CA GLN A 118 -0.04 27.38 28.91
C GLN A 118 -1.05 28.47 29.38
N GLY A 119 -1.59 28.31 30.58
CA GLY A 119 -2.57 29.24 31.16
C GLY A 119 -4.01 29.06 30.64
N VAL A 120 -4.24 28.28 29.59
CA VAL A 120 -5.56 28.03 29.00
C VAL A 120 -6.24 26.82 29.65
N GLN A 121 -7.51 26.95 30.03
CA GLN A 121 -8.31 25.85 30.56
C GLN A 121 -8.64 24.88 29.43
N THR A 122 -8.06 23.70 29.45
CA THR A 122 -8.28 22.63 28.44
C THR A 122 -9.52 21.81 28.81
N VAL A 123 -9.85 20.84 27.95
CA VAL A 123 -11.04 19.98 28.04
C VAL A 123 -10.64 18.50 27.90
N TRP A 124 -11.58 17.60 28.18
CA TRP A 124 -11.38 16.19 27.90
C TRP A 124 -11.46 15.92 26.38
N ARG A 125 -10.90 14.80 25.92
CA ARG A 125 -11.05 14.33 24.53
C ARG A 125 -12.38 13.64 24.26
N TRP A 126 -13.05 13.16 25.32
CA TRP A 126 -14.31 12.42 25.22
C TRP A 126 -15.45 13.23 25.83
N GLY A 127 -16.64 13.10 25.21
CA GLY A 127 -17.88 13.60 25.79
C GLY A 127 -18.35 12.73 26.96
N LYS A 128 -19.23 13.29 27.79
CA LYS A 128 -19.67 12.67 29.05
C LYS A 128 -20.37 11.33 28.84
N GLU A 129 -21.14 11.18 27.76
CA GLU A 129 -21.84 9.91 27.44
C GLU A 129 -20.83 8.78 27.10
N LYS A 130 -19.86 9.06 26.23
CA LYS A 130 -18.78 8.11 25.96
C LYS A 130 -17.99 7.78 27.21
N ALA A 131 -17.65 8.78 28.01
CA ALA A 131 -16.92 8.56 29.26
C ALA A 131 -17.72 7.66 30.20
N LYS A 132 -19.07 7.83 30.29
CA LYS A 132 -19.95 7.02 31.13
C LYS A 132 -19.95 5.54 30.75
N SER A 133 -20.00 5.24 29.45
CA SER A 133 -19.95 3.84 28.96
C SER A 133 -18.61 3.15 29.17
N GLU A 134 -17.52 3.92 29.35
CA GLU A 134 -16.15 3.42 29.40
C GLU A 134 -15.51 3.49 30.81
N LEU A 135 -16.28 3.94 31.81
CA LEU A 135 -15.81 4.08 33.20
C LEU A 135 -15.22 2.77 33.72
N ASN A 136 -13.99 2.85 34.25
CA ASN A 136 -13.25 1.74 34.88
C ASN A 136 -12.93 0.55 33.95
N MET A 137 -13.42 0.58 32.70
CA MET A 137 -13.02 -0.34 31.64
C MET A 137 -11.87 0.23 30.82
N ASN A 138 -12.12 1.31 30.08
CA ASN A 138 -11.14 1.94 29.21
C ASN A 138 -10.70 3.34 29.68
N ILE A 139 -11.25 3.87 30.75
CA ILE A 139 -10.74 5.06 31.44
C ILE A 139 -10.66 4.81 32.95
N CYS A 140 -9.61 5.39 33.59
CA CYS A 140 -9.37 5.25 35.02
C CYS A 140 -8.61 6.44 35.55
N GLY A 141 -8.53 6.55 36.88
CA GLY A 141 -7.70 7.52 37.59
C GLY A 141 -6.25 7.06 37.68
N LYS A 142 -5.31 8.00 37.60
CA LYS A 142 -3.88 7.77 37.85
C LYS A 142 -3.34 8.83 38.77
N LYS A 143 -2.60 8.43 39.81
CA LYS A 143 -1.87 9.34 40.69
C LYS A 143 -0.57 9.77 39.99
N MET A 144 -0.29 11.06 39.95
CA MET A 144 0.94 11.61 39.39
C MET A 144 2.05 11.66 40.46
N GLN A 145 3.31 11.74 40.02
CA GLN A 145 4.47 11.84 40.93
C GLN A 145 4.43 13.07 41.82
N ASN A 146 3.84 14.17 41.35
CA ASN A 146 3.66 15.40 42.14
C ASN A 146 2.48 15.35 43.11
N GLY A 147 1.88 14.17 43.32
CA GLY A 147 0.74 13.97 44.22
C GLY A 147 -0.63 14.31 43.61
N GLY A 148 -0.68 14.95 42.46
CA GLY A 148 -1.92 15.26 41.74
C GLY A 148 -2.56 14.03 41.10
N TRP A 149 -3.72 14.25 40.43
CA TRP A 149 -4.49 13.22 39.74
C TRP A 149 -4.67 13.56 38.29
N GLN A 150 -4.71 12.53 37.47
CA GLN A 150 -5.11 12.64 36.07
C GLN A 150 -6.04 11.48 35.66
N ILE A 151 -6.88 11.72 34.67
CA ILE A 151 -7.69 10.67 34.05
C ILE A 151 -6.94 10.20 32.81
N VAL A 152 -6.82 8.87 32.67
CA VAL A 152 -6.13 8.23 31.58
C VAL A 152 -7.04 7.26 30.83
N GLU A 153 -6.83 7.17 29.55
CA GLU A 153 -7.42 6.17 28.66
C GLU A 153 -6.51 4.96 28.61
N LYS A 154 -7.04 3.76 28.74
CA LYS A 154 -6.38 2.49 28.45
C LYS A 154 -6.48 2.23 26.96
N TYR A 155 -5.43 2.55 26.21
CA TYR A 155 -5.39 2.43 24.77
C TYR A 155 -4.86 1.04 24.38
N ARG A 156 -5.71 0.25 23.65
CA ARG A 156 -5.47 -1.17 23.35
C ARG A 156 -5.16 -1.45 21.88
N GLU A 157 -5.11 -0.39 21.07
CA GLU A 157 -4.94 -0.52 19.63
C GLU A 157 -3.49 -0.91 19.28
N LYS A 158 -3.32 -2.06 18.63
CA LYS A 158 -2.02 -2.54 18.12
C LYS A 158 -1.65 -1.93 16.79
N SER A 159 -2.63 -1.42 16.04
CA SER A 159 -2.38 -0.81 14.74
C SER A 159 -1.99 0.67 14.85
N ARG A 160 -1.29 1.16 13.84
CA ARG A 160 -0.90 2.57 13.70
C ARG A 160 -1.18 3.09 12.30
N LEU A 161 -1.35 4.39 12.15
CA LEU A 161 -1.36 5.02 10.83
C LEU A 161 0.03 4.87 10.17
N ALA A 162 0.04 4.69 8.87
CA ALA A 162 1.29 4.79 8.12
C ALA A 162 1.91 6.19 8.29
N ARG A 163 3.21 6.24 8.39
CA ARG A 163 3.96 7.51 8.45
C ARG A 163 4.34 7.93 7.03
N SER A 164 4.53 9.21 6.81
CA SER A 164 4.98 9.75 5.51
C SER A 164 6.49 9.60 5.29
N VAL A 165 7.25 9.11 6.26
CA VAL A 165 8.68 8.78 6.10
C VAL A 165 8.94 7.36 6.58
N TRP A 166 9.52 6.55 5.70
CA TRP A 166 9.92 5.17 5.97
C TRP A 166 11.44 5.06 5.90
N TRP A 167 12.07 4.65 7.00
CA TRP A 167 13.54 4.50 7.12
C TRP A 167 13.96 3.17 7.75
N ASP A 168 13.00 2.29 7.94
CA ASP A 168 13.23 0.98 8.56
C ASP A 168 14.11 0.11 7.64
N LYS A 169 14.82 -0.85 8.20
CA LYS A 169 15.67 -1.78 7.45
C LYS A 169 14.91 -2.58 6.38
N GLU A 170 13.62 -2.78 6.59
CA GLU A 170 12.70 -3.52 5.72
C GLU A 170 12.55 -2.84 4.35
N VAL A 171 12.64 -1.52 4.26
CA VAL A 171 12.50 -0.78 3.00
C VAL A 171 13.82 -0.57 2.25
N ASN A 172 14.94 -1.07 2.77
CA ASN A 172 16.23 -0.95 2.12
C ASN A 172 16.28 -1.80 0.84
N SER A 173 16.63 -1.18 -0.30
CA SER A 173 16.72 -1.83 -1.61
C SER A 173 17.72 -2.99 -1.67
N GLU A 174 18.72 -3.02 -0.80
CA GLU A 174 19.66 -4.14 -0.70
C GLU A 174 18.95 -5.48 -0.41
N ARG A 175 17.86 -5.45 0.37
CA ARG A 175 17.06 -6.65 0.67
C ARG A 175 16.46 -7.28 -0.58
N GLY A 176 15.92 -6.45 -1.49
CA GLY A 176 15.40 -6.94 -2.76
C GLY A 176 16.50 -7.59 -3.61
N THR A 177 17.68 -6.99 -3.64
CA THR A 177 18.84 -7.53 -4.37
C THR A 177 19.31 -8.87 -3.80
N LEU A 178 19.43 -8.98 -2.47
CA LEU A 178 19.81 -10.21 -1.80
C LEU A 178 18.79 -11.33 -2.04
N HIS A 179 17.51 -11.03 -1.87
CA HIS A 179 16.43 -11.99 -2.08
C HIS A 179 16.43 -12.55 -3.51
N LEU A 180 16.52 -11.70 -4.55
CA LEU A 180 16.59 -12.19 -5.93
C LEU A 180 17.86 -12.99 -6.20
N LYS A 181 18.99 -12.56 -5.65
CA LYS A 181 20.27 -13.26 -5.81
C LYS A 181 20.22 -14.67 -5.21
N GLU A 182 19.58 -14.84 -4.07
CA GLU A 182 19.35 -16.15 -3.45
C GLU A 182 18.39 -17.00 -4.29
N LEU A 183 17.27 -16.41 -4.74
CA LEU A 183 16.23 -17.10 -5.49
C LEU A 183 16.72 -17.63 -6.85
N PHE A 184 17.56 -16.86 -7.55
CA PHE A 184 18.10 -17.20 -8.87
C PHE A 184 19.56 -17.70 -8.85
N LYS A 185 20.18 -17.80 -7.67
CA LYS A 185 21.60 -18.18 -7.50
C LYS A 185 22.58 -17.29 -8.28
N GLY A 186 22.21 -16.01 -8.45
CA GLY A 186 23.02 -15.03 -9.16
C GLY A 186 22.33 -13.69 -9.33
N LYS A 187 23.04 -12.69 -9.87
CA LYS A 187 22.48 -11.39 -10.17
C LYS A 187 21.70 -11.46 -11.49
N VAL A 188 20.39 -11.26 -11.45
CA VAL A 188 19.49 -11.31 -12.61
C VAL A 188 18.85 -9.96 -12.93
N PHE A 189 18.88 -9.01 -11.98
CA PHE A 189 18.29 -7.69 -12.16
C PHE A 189 18.98 -6.62 -11.30
N ASP A 190 18.96 -5.37 -11.77
CA ASP A 190 19.52 -4.23 -11.05
C ASP A 190 18.47 -3.51 -10.20
N ASN A 191 18.82 -3.17 -8.96
CA ASN A 191 18.00 -2.39 -8.04
C ASN A 191 16.55 -2.87 -7.85
N PRO A 192 16.32 -4.14 -7.52
CA PRO A 192 15.00 -4.67 -7.24
C PRO A 192 14.39 -4.03 -5.99
N LYS A 193 13.09 -3.69 -6.04
CA LYS A 193 12.38 -3.24 -4.86
C LYS A 193 12.19 -4.40 -3.88
N PRO A 194 12.36 -4.21 -2.56
CA PRO A 194 12.07 -5.26 -1.59
C PRO A 194 10.56 -5.52 -1.49
N GLU A 195 10.18 -6.78 -1.29
CA GLU A 195 8.77 -7.16 -1.09
C GLU A 195 8.16 -6.47 0.13
N GLU A 196 8.94 -6.18 1.15
CA GLU A 196 8.50 -5.50 2.37
C GLU A 196 8.00 -4.07 2.09
N THR A 197 8.58 -3.36 1.13
CA THR A 197 8.07 -2.05 0.70
C THR A 197 6.71 -2.19 0.06
N LEU A 198 6.54 -3.15 -0.87
CA LEU A 198 5.26 -3.43 -1.53
C LEU A 198 4.23 -3.95 -0.52
N GLN A 199 4.63 -4.82 0.41
CA GLN A 199 3.77 -5.29 1.51
C GLN A 199 3.18 -4.11 2.29
N ARG A 200 4.01 -3.13 2.64
CA ARG A 200 3.55 -1.94 3.38
C ARG A 200 2.57 -1.11 2.56
N ILE A 201 2.84 -0.91 1.27
CA ILE A 201 1.93 -0.23 0.34
C ILE A 201 0.58 -0.99 0.25
N LEU A 202 0.63 -2.29 0.02
CA LEU A 202 -0.59 -3.11 -0.11
C LEU A 202 -1.39 -3.17 1.19
N ASN A 203 -0.72 -3.22 2.35
CA ASN A 203 -1.41 -3.21 3.65
C ASN A 203 -2.18 -1.92 3.92
N ILE A 204 -1.69 -0.76 3.46
CA ILE A 204 -2.38 0.52 3.67
C ILE A 204 -3.43 0.82 2.62
N ALA A 205 -3.36 0.22 1.44
CA ALA A 205 -4.21 0.54 0.30
C ALA A 205 -5.22 -0.55 -0.07
N THR A 206 -5.01 -1.80 0.38
CA THR A 206 -5.81 -2.97 -0.07
C THR A 206 -6.12 -3.94 1.07
N LYS A 207 -7.11 -4.80 0.83
CA LYS A 207 -7.44 -5.99 1.62
C LYS A 207 -7.19 -7.28 0.83
N GLU A 208 -7.26 -8.41 1.52
CA GLU A 208 -7.25 -9.73 0.90
C GLU A 208 -8.39 -9.85 -0.13
N GLY A 209 -8.08 -10.38 -1.32
CA GLY A 209 -9.01 -10.50 -2.44
C GLY A 209 -9.06 -9.29 -3.38
N ASP A 210 -8.55 -8.12 -2.99
CA ASP A 210 -8.50 -6.94 -3.88
C ASP A 210 -7.55 -7.16 -5.07
N ILE A 211 -7.79 -6.42 -6.14
CA ILE A 211 -6.99 -6.48 -7.38
C ILE A 211 -5.91 -5.40 -7.34
N VAL A 212 -4.67 -5.80 -7.59
CA VAL A 212 -3.49 -4.93 -7.71
C VAL A 212 -3.08 -4.88 -9.17
N LEU A 213 -2.99 -3.68 -9.74
CA LEU A 213 -2.56 -3.45 -11.11
C LEU A 213 -1.21 -2.74 -11.12
N ASP A 214 -0.24 -3.29 -11.89
CA ASP A 214 1.08 -2.67 -12.10
C ASP A 214 1.43 -2.72 -13.58
N PHE A 215 1.56 -1.55 -14.20
CA PHE A 215 1.89 -1.43 -15.62
C PHE A 215 3.39 -1.59 -15.92
N PHE A 216 4.24 -1.63 -14.91
CA PHE A 216 5.69 -1.72 -15.04
C PHE A 216 6.23 -2.79 -14.10
N ALA A 217 5.80 -4.03 -14.36
CA ALA A 217 6.05 -5.17 -13.46
C ALA A 217 7.53 -5.38 -13.10
N GLY A 218 8.42 -4.97 -13.98
CA GLY A 218 9.84 -5.21 -13.81
C GLY A 218 10.08 -6.71 -13.64
N TYR A 219 10.76 -7.07 -12.56
CA TYR A 219 11.00 -8.48 -12.21
C TYR A 219 9.91 -9.06 -11.27
N GLY A 220 8.73 -8.40 -11.21
CA GLY A 220 7.51 -8.95 -10.62
C GLY A 220 7.38 -8.84 -9.11
N THR A 221 8.00 -7.86 -8.44
CA THR A 221 7.83 -7.71 -6.98
C THR A 221 6.39 -7.46 -6.59
N THR A 222 5.68 -6.62 -7.34
CA THR A 222 4.27 -6.34 -7.07
C THR A 222 3.43 -7.62 -7.17
N ALA A 223 3.61 -8.39 -8.25
CA ALA A 223 2.88 -9.64 -8.45
C ALA A 223 3.15 -10.67 -7.35
N THR A 224 4.44 -10.87 -7.01
CA THR A 224 4.83 -11.83 -5.96
C THR A 224 4.33 -11.42 -4.58
N THR A 225 4.42 -10.12 -4.25
CA THR A 225 3.90 -9.59 -2.99
C THR A 225 2.39 -9.73 -2.90
N ALA A 226 1.67 -9.35 -3.98
CA ALA A 226 0.21 -9.49 -4.05
C ALA A 226 -0.22 -10.95 -3.86
N MET A 227 0.42 -11.89 -4.58
CA MET A 227 0.15 -13.33 -4.46
C MET A 227 0.39 -13.83 -3.03
N LYS A 228 1.54 -13.56 -2.43
CA LYS A 228 1.87 -13.97 -1.06
C LYS A 228 0.90 -13.39 -0.03
N MET A 229 0.33 -12.22 -0.30
CA MET A 229 -0.66 -11.55 0.54
C MET A 229 -2.10 -11.86 0.16
N ARG A 230 -2.35 -12.83 -0.73
CA ARG A 230 -3.69 -13.25 -1.20
C ARG A 230 -4.50 -12.12 -1.85
N ARG A 231 -3.82 -11.23 -2.58
CA ARG A 231 -4.44 -10.28 -3.50
C ARG A 231 -4.38 -10.85 -4.91
N GLN A 232 -5.37 -10.51 -5.72
CA GLN A 232 -5.29 -10.73 -7.15
C GLN A 232 -4.32 -9.71 -7.76
N PHE A 233 -3.73 -10.02 -8.91
CA PHE A 233 -2.84 -9.08 -9.58
C PHE A 233 -3.01 -9.14 -11.09
N ILE A 234 -2.80 -7.98 -11.71
CA ILE A 234 -2.62 -7.81 -13.14
C ILE A 234 -1.33 -7.02 -13.30
N VAL A 235 -0.36 -7.55 -14.02
CA VAL A 235 0.91 -6.86 -14.23
C VAL A 235 1.28 -6.87 -15.70
N CYS A 236 1.83 -5.78 -16.19
CA CYS A 236 2.28 -5.62 -17.56
C CYS A 236 3.78 -5.32 -17.58
N GLU A 237 4.48 -5.86 -18.57
CA GLU A 237 5.89 -5.57 -18.82
C GLU A 237 6.15 -5.71 -20.33
N GLN A 238 6.89 -4.75 -20.87
CA GLN A 238 7.20 -4.74 -22.31
C GLN A 238 8.61 -5.27 -22.63
N MET A 239 9.45 -5.48 -21.63
CA MET A 239 10.85 -5.85 -21.83
C MET A 239 11.01 -7.36 -21.96
N ASP A 240 11.98 -7.79 -22.77
CA ASP A 240 12.22 -9.20 -23.09
C ASP A 240 12.55 -10.08 -21.90
N TYR A 241 13.05 -9.50 -20.80
CA TYR A 241 13.35 -10.26 -19.59
C TYR A 241 12.10 -10.81 -18.85
N VAL A 242 10.89 -10.37 -19.22
CA VAL A 242 9.65 -10.80 -18.53
C VAL A 242 9.54 -12.31 -18.47
N LYS A 243 9.86 -13.01 -19.57
CA LYS A 243 9.81 -14.46 -19.67
C LYS A 243 10.88 -15.16 -18.83
N GLY A 244 12.10 -14.64 -18.88
CA GLY A 244 13.25 -15.24 -18.17
C GLY A 244 13.32 -14.91 -16.68
N VAL A 245 12.76 -13.79 -16.25
CA VAL A 245 12.89 -13.33 -14.86
C VAL A 245 11.54 -13.28 -14.17
N THR A 246 10.60 -12.45 -14.64
CA THR A 246 9.32 -12.22 -13.96
C THR A 246 8.46 -13.48 -13.87
N PHE A 247 8.31 -14.16 -15.02
CA PHE A 247 7.57 -15.42 -15.13
C PHE A 247 8.21 -16.54 -14.28
N GLU A 248 9.54 -16.71 -14.37
CA GLU A 248 10.26 -17.72 -13.60
C GLU A 248 10.24 -17.42 -12.09
N ARG A 249 10.25 -16.14 -11.70
CA ARG A 249 10.06 -15.75 -10.30
C ARG A 249 8.71 -16.18 -9.76
N LEU A 250 7.62 -15.91 -10.50
CA LEU A 250 6.27 -16.33 -10.10
C LEU A 250 6.16 -17.85 -9.96
N LYS A 251 6.75 -18.60 -10.87
CA LYS A 251 6.81 -20.06 -10.76
C LYS A 251 7.52 -20.53 -9.47
N LYS A 252 8.62 -19.88 -9.10
CA LYS A 252 9.35 -20.18 -7.86
C LYS A 252 8.54 -19.81 -6.61
N VAL A 253 7.76 -18.72 -6.66
CA VAL A 253 6.87 -18.30 -5.56
C VAL A 253 5.74 -19.29 -5.36
N ILE A 254 5.10 -19.76 -6.44
CA ILE A 254 4.09 -20.84 -6.39
C ILE A 254 4.73 -22.14 -5.87
N GLY A 255 5.93 -22.43 -6.33
CA GLY A 255 6.67 -23.63 -5.98
C GLY A 255 6.26 -24.88 -6.76
N LYS A 256 6.99 -25.96 -6.53
CA LYS A 256 6.75 -27.27 -7.13
C LYS A 256 6.40 -28.27 -6.05
N LYS A 257 5.38 -29.09 -6.28
CA LYS A 257 5.13 -30.26 -5.44
C LYS A 257 6.28 -31.25 -5.58
N THR A 258 6.97 -31.54 -4.49
CA THR A 258 8.03 -32.53 -4.47
C THR A 258 7.55 -33.78 -3.76
N THR A 259 7.72 -34.94 -4.39
CA THR A 259 7.43 -36.27 -3.83
C THR A 259 8.62 -36.80 -3.05
N LYS A 260 9.25 -35.98 -2.20
CA LYS A 260 10.32 -36.42 -1.30
C LYS A 260 9.72 -36.67 0.09
N GLY A 261 9.53 -37.95 0.42
CA GLY A 261 9.11 -38.34 1.77
C GLY A 261 7.86 -39.21 1.79
N LYS A 262 7.51 -39.74 2.93
CA LYS A 262 6.48 -40.74 3.20
C LYS A 262 5.14 -40.44 2.49
N LEU A 263 4.40 -41.49 2.18
CA LEU A 263 3.21 -41.61 1.32
C LEU A 263 2.12 -40.51 1.45
N PHE A 264 2.21 -39.59 2.41
CA PHE A 264 1.17 -38.57 2.72
C PHE A 264 1.69 -37.14 2.96
N GLU A 265 2.98 -36.83 2.78
CA GLU A 265 3.52 -35.48 2.91
C GLU A 265 3.96 -34.95 1.54
N SER A 266 3.12 -34.13 0.92
CA SER A 266 3.53 -33.33 -0.25
C SER A 266 4.24 -32.08 0.24
N ASN A 267 5.57 -32.05 0.25
CA ASN A 267 6.32 -30.83 0.45
C ASN A 267 6.30 -30.01 -0.84
N VAL A 268 6.01 -28.71 -0.72
CA VAL A 268 6.11 -27.75 -1.83
C VAL A 268 7.42 -27.02 -1.66
N ASP A 269 8.30 -27.11 -2.67
CA ASP A 269 9.52 -26.32 -2.75
C ASP A 269 9.16 -24.94 -3.34
N PHE A 270 9.07 -23.93 -2.50
CA PHE A 270 8.65 -22.57 -2.87
C PHE A 270 9.63 -21.51 -2.35
N ASP A 271 9.45 -20.25 -2.81
CA ASP A 271 10.22 -19.11 -2.32
C ASP A 271 9.92 -18.81 -0.84
N GLU A 272 10.83 -19.14 0.05
CA GLU A 272 10.76 -18.83 1.49
C GLU A 272 11.29 -17.44 1.83
N GLY A 273 11.85 -16.72 0.86
CA GLY A 273 12.44 -15.38 1.03
C GLY A 273 11.40 -14.25 1.07
N GLY A 274 11.92 -13.01 1.14
CA GLY A 274 11.10 -11.81 1.21
C GLY A 274 10.11 -11.84 2.36
N ILE A 275 8.82 -11.61 2.06
CA ILE A 275 7.75 -11.57 3.06
C ILE A 275 7.15 -12.94 3.41
N SER A 276 7.62 -14.04 2.81
CA SER A 276 6.99 -15.38 2.95
C SER A 276 6.75 -15.78 4.39
N LYS A 277 7.74 -15.57 5.27
CA LYS A 277 7.62 -15.89 6.71
C LYS A 277 6.61 -14.98 7.41
N THR A 278 6.62 -13.69 7.08
CA THR A 278 5.76 -12.68 7.73
C THR A 278 4.27 -12.92 7.44
N VAL A 279 3.96 -13.36 6.21
CA VAL A 279 2.57 -13.64 5.78
C VAL A 279 2.20 -15.11 5.82
N ASN A 280 3.08 -15.96 6.38
CA ASN A 280 2.90 -17.42 6.45
C ASN A 280 2.61 -18.06 5.08
N TRP A 281 3.30 -17.61 4.02
CA TRP A 281 3.20 -18.19 2.69
C TRP A 281 3.75 -19.62 2.67
N LYS A 282 3.05 -20.52 2.00
CA LYS A 282 3.40 -21.95 1.90
C LYS A 282 3.47 -22.44 0.45
N GLY A 283 3.59 -21.49 -0.50
CA GLY A 283 3.49 -21.82 -1.91
C GLY A 283 2.04 -22.03 -2.36
N GLY A 284 1.87 -22.41 -3.60
CA GLY A 284 0.57 -22.65 -4.24
C GLY A 284 0.04 -21.46 -5.00
N GLY A 285 -1.18 -21.59 -5.53
CA GLY A 285 -1.77 -20.61 -6.43
C GLY A 285 -1.43 -20.87 -7.90
N ASP A 286 -1.91 -19.98 -8.74
CA ASP A 286 -1.70 -19.99 -10.19
C ASP A 286 -1.66 -18.57 -10.75
N PHE A 287 -1.28 -18.42 -11.98
CA PHE A 287 -1.39 -17.18 -12.74
C PHE A 287 -1.49 -17.50 -14.23
N VAL A 288 -2.08 -16.57 -14.96
CA VAL A 288 -2.17 -16.63 -16.42
C VAL A 288 -1.07 -15.75 -17.00
N TYR A 289 -0.28 -16.30 -17.90
CA TYR A 289 0.70 -15.56 -18.68
C TYR A 289 0.16 -15.35 -20.10
N CYS A 290 0.14 -14.11 -20.54
CA CYS A 290 -0.31 -13.74 -21.88
C CYS A 290 0.77 -12.91 -22.58
N GLU A 291 1.00 -13.18 -23.83
CA GLU A 291 1.75 -12.31 -24.72
C GLU A 291 0.76 -11.64 -25.68
N LEU A 292 0.89 -10.32 -25.84
CA LEU A 292 0.10 -9.62 -26.84
C LEU A 292 0.52 -10.09 -28.22
N LYS A 293 -0.45 -10.47 -29.03
CA LYS A 293 -0.18 -10.83 -30.41
C LYS A 293 0.25 -9.57 -31.16
N GLU A 294 1.32 -9.69 -31.96
CA GLU A 294 1.86 -8.61 -32.81
C GLU A 294 0.99 -8.37 -34.05
N LEU A 295 -0.33 -8.23 -33.84
CA LEU A 295 -1.28 -8.10 -34.95
C LEU A 295 -0.96 -6.90 -35.87
N ASN A 296 -0.61 -5.76 -35.26
CA ASN A 296 -0.29 -4.57 -36.04
C ASN A 296 1.07 -4.68 -36.72
N GLU A 297 2.04 -5.34 -36.12
CA GLU A 297 3.36 -5.55 -36.70
C GLU A 297 3.28 -6.43 -37.94
N GLU A 298 2.44 -7.47 -37.94
CA GLU A 298 2.16 -8.27 -39.14
C GLU A 298 1.62 -7.40 -40.30
N PHE A 299 0.73 -6.46 -40.00
CA PHE A 299 0.22 -5.51 -41.00
C PHE A 299 1.29 -4.50 -41.44
N ILE A 300 2.09 -3.97 -40.53
CA ILE A 300 3.23 -3.06 -40.83
C ILE A 300 4.20 -3.78 -41.78
N GLN A 301 4.54 -5.04 -41.52
CA GLN A 301 5.41 -5.83 -42.38
C GLN A 301 4.77 -6.11 -43.76
N LYS A 302 3.47 -6.41 -43.83
CA LYS A 302 2.73 -6.56 -45.07
C LYS A 302 2.77 -5.26 -45.88
N ILE A 303 2.43 -4.10 -45.25
CA ILE A 303 2.45 -2.79 -45.90
C ILE A 303 3.84 -2.44 -46.44
N ASN A 304 4.90 -2.67 -45.69
CA ASN A 304 6.27 -2.38 -46.11
C ASN A 304 6.71 -3.22 -47.32
N LYS A 305 6.21 -4.45 -47.47
CA LYS A 305 6.53 -5.36 -48.57
C LYS A 305 5.71 -5.13 -49.84
N VAL A 306 4.63 -4.36 -49.78
CA VAL A 306 3.75 -4.07 -50.92
C VAL A 306 4.51 -3.31 -52.00
N LYS A 307 4.28 -3.70 -53.26
CA LYS A 307 4.85 -3.08 -54.45
C LYS A 307 3.77 -2.47 -55.39
N ASP A 308 2.50 -2.72 -55.11
CA ASP A 308 1.36 -2.23 -55.91
C ASP A 308 0.32 -1.55 -55.00
N ALA A 309 -0.15 -0.36 -55.38
CA ALA A 309 -1.17 0.40 -54.69
C ALA A 309 -2.51 -0.36 -54.50
N LYS A 310 -2.83 -1.32 -55.36
CA LYS A 310 -4.03 -2.15 -55.20
C LYS A 310 -3.93 -3.12 -54.03
N GLU A 311 -2.73 -3.57 -53.69
CA GLU A 311 -2.51 -4.46 -52.57
C GLU A 311 -2.66 -3.71 -51.24
N ILE A 312 -2.31 -2.44 -51.19
CA ILE A 312 -2.47 -1.61 -49.98
C ILE A 312 -3.94 -1.50 -49.57
N LEU A 313 -4.85 -1.34 -50.53
CA LEU A 313 -6.28 -1.26 -50.24
C LEU A 313 -6.83 -2.58 -49.66
N LYS A 314 -6.33 -3.71 -50.13
CA LYS A 314 -6.72 -5.02 -49.55
C LYS A 314 -6.22 -5.14 -48.10
N ILE A 315 -5.00 -4.70 -47.87
CA ILE A 315 -4.46 -4.70 -46.50
C ILE A 315 -5.28 -3.77 -45.57
N TRP A 316 -5.72 -2.61 -46.08
CA TRP A 316 -6.61 -1.72 -45.32
C TRP A 316 -7.93 -2.41 -44.92
N GLU A 317 -8.56 -3.14 -45.82
CA GLU A 317 -9.76 -3.91 -45.52
C GLU A 317 -9.50 -5.01 -44.46
N GLU A 318 -8.37 -5.70 -44.56
CA GLU A 318 -7.95 -6.68 -43.53
C GLU A 318 -7.67 -6.00 -42.18
N MET A 319 -7.06 -4.83 -42.20
CA MET A 319 -6.79 -4.05 -41.00
C MET A 319 -8.07 -3.61 -40.29
N LYS A 320 -9.07 -3.11 -41.00
CA LYS A 320 -10.37 -2.76 -40.43
C LYS A 320 -11.03 -3.94 -39.72
N ALA A 321 -10.87 -5.14 -40.27
CA ALA A 321 -11.50 -6.35 -39.72
C ALA A 321 -10.72 -7.00 -38.59
N HIS A 322 -9.40 -6.88 -38.56
CA HIS A 322 -8.54 -7.71 -37.71
C HIS A 322 -7.43 -6.97 -36.93
N ALA A 323 -7.10 -5.73 -37.34
CA ALA A 323 -6.05 -4.95 -36.63
C ALA A 323 -6.57 -4.24 -35.39
N PHE A 324 -5.66 -3.94 -34.48
CA PHE A 324 -5.95 -3.11 -33.31
C PHE A 324 -5.73 -1.63 -33.69
N LEU A 325 -6.73 -1.01 -34.34
CA LEU A 325 -6.63 0.39 -34.73
C LEU A 325 -6.78 1.31 -33.49
N SER A 326 -5.98 2.39 -33.46
CA SER A 326 -6.11 3.42 -32.44
C SER A 326 -7.53 4.01 -32.46
N TYR A 327 -8.06 4.38 -31.29
CA TYR A 327 -9.36 5.07 -31.16
C TYR A 327 -9.37 6.45 -31.88
N ARG A 328 -8.21 6.95 -32.29
CA ARG A 328 -8.07 8.18 -33.06
C ARG A 328 -8.26 7.97 -34.58
N VAL A 329 -8.23 6.71 -35.03
CA VAL A 329 -8.42 6.38 -36.43
C VAL A 329 -9.91 6.30 -36.72
N ASP A 330 -10.43 7.29 -37.41
CA ASP A 330 -11.79 7.26 -37.95
C ASP A 330 -11.82 6.49 -39.27
N THR A 331 -12.17 5.20 -39.22
CA THR A 331 -12.21 4.31 -40.37
C THR A 331 -13.25 4.76 -41.42
N LYS A 332 -14.36 5.39 -40.99
CA LYS A 332 -15.40 5.90 -41.89
C LYS A 332 -14.90 7.10 -42.68
N LEU A 333 -14.27 8.05 -41.97
CA LEU A 333 -13.69 9.24 -42.60
C LEU A 333 -12.59 8.85 -43.58
N PHE A 334 -11.79 7.82 -43.29
CA PHE A 334 -10.78 7.34 -44.23
C PHE A 334 -11.44 6.71 -45.47
N ASP A 335 -12.48 5.91 -45.32
CA ASP A 335 -13.21 5.27 -46.44
C ASP A 335 -13.93 6.31 -47.33
N GLU A 336 -14.47 7.38 -46.73
CA GLU A 336 -15.05 8.53 -47.45
C GLU A 336 -14.01 9.27 -48.33
N ASN A 337 -12.75 9.33 -47.89
CA ASN A 337 -11.66 10.01 -48.57
C ASN A 337 -10.74 9.04 -49.34
N ILE A 338 -11.18 7.81 -49.61
CA ILE A 338 -10.34 6.77 -50.23
C ILE A 338 -9.86 7.12 -51.64
N GLU A 339 -10.60 7.94 -52.38
CA GLU A 339 -10.20 8.41 -53.71
C GLU A 339 -9.04 9.42 -53.65
N GLU A 340 -8.94 10.20 -52.58
CA GLU A 340 -7.78 11.08 -52.34
C GLU A 340 -6.55 10.26 -51.94
N PHE A 341 -6.76 9.25 -51.07
CA PHE A 341 -5.70 8.32 -50.69
C PHE A 341 -5.11 7.59 -51.90
N LYS A 342 -5.94 7.18 -52.89
CA LYS A 342 -5.49 6.53 -54.14
C LYS A 342 -4.62 7.42 -55.01
N LYS A 343 -4.72 8.77 -54.90
CA LYS A 343 -3.93 9.72 -55.68
C LYS A 343 -2.51 9.90 -55.14
N LEU A 344 -2.26 9.48 -53.87
CA LEU A 344 -0.95 9.56 -53.26
C LEU A 344 0.04 8.57 -53.85
N SER A 345 1.31 8.87 -53.78
CA SER A 345 2.35 7.91 -54.13
C SER A 345 2.32 6.69 -53.21
N LEU A 346 2.81 5.56 -53.67
CA LEU A 346 2.84 4.32 -52.86
C LEU A 346 3.53 4.50 -51.53
N GLU A 347 4.60 5.27 -51.47
CA GLU A 347 5.34 5.55 -50.24
C GLU A 347 4.54 6.42 -49.25
N GLU A 348 3.76 7.38 -49.76
CA GLU A 348 2.87 8.20 -48.90
C GLU A 348 1.70 7.36 -48.41
N GLN A 349 1.13 6.50 -49.23
CA GLN A 349 0.09 5.56 -48.79
C GLN A 349 0.58 4.64 -47.67
N LYS A 350 1.78 4.07 -47.80
CA LYS A 350 2.41 3.26 -46.74
C LYS A 350 2.60 4.03 -45.44
N LYS A 351 3.13 5.27 -45.54
CA LYS A 351 3.35 6.11 -44.34
C LYS A 351 2.04 6.40 -43.62
N LEU A 352 0.97 6.72 -44.34
CA LEU A 352 -0.33 7.02 -43.72
C LEU A 352 -0.93 5.81 -43.01
N LEU A 353 -0.77 4.59 -43.52
CA LEU A 353 -1.29 3.39 -42.89
C LEU A 353 -0.43 2.91 -41.73
N VAL A 354 0.88 3.17 -41.72
CA VAL A 354 1.81 2.79 -40.65
C VAL A 354 1.78 3.77 -39.49
N ARG A 355 1.51 5.05 -39.75
CA ARG A 355 1.41 6.11 -38.75
C ARG A 355 0.19 6.98 -39.04
N PRO A 356 -1.01 6.51 -38.71
CA PRO A 356 -2.19 7.37 -38.71
C PRO A 356 -2.07 8.34 -37.51
N GLU A 357 -1.53 9.52 -37.76
CA GLU A 357 -1.58 10.66 -36.81
C GLU A 357 -2.92 11.36 -36.90
#